data_86dbbc02b7298a52f7511518445b65e4
#
_entry.id   86dbbc02b7298a52f7511518445b65e4
#
_cell.length_a   1.000
_cell.length_b   1.000
_cell.length_c   1.000
_cell.angle_alpha   90.00
_cell.angle_beta   90.00
_cell.angle_gamma   90.00
#
_symmetry.space_group_name_H-M   'P 1'
#
loop_
_entity.id
_entity.type
_entity.pdbx_description
1 polymer ?
#
loop_
_entity_poly.entity_id
_entity_poly.type
_entity_poly.pdbx_seq_one_letter_code
_entity_poly.pdbx_strand_id
1 'polypeptide(L)'
;MALATYSDLKTSIANWLNRSDLTTEIANDFIVLTEADFNSKLRVRKMITSTSITIDSETESLPTDFLQVRDFFITSGGTKYALKYITPAQMDQIRGSSTTGMPSAYTILGDNFRFAPIPDSAYTGTLNYYAKFAALSDTNTSNYILASHPAIYLYGSLYHAANFLGGVDPQRLQQWQGMYTTALERLERNDREDQYGNAPLQQRGDVTVSGAFNDISRIITSNNN
;
A
#
# COMPACT_ATOMS: atom_id res chain seq x y z
N MET A 1 31.20 -1.36 -0.11
CA MET A 1 30.39 -1.38 -1.36
C MET A 1 29.09 -0.63 -1.06
N ALA A 2 28.68 0.25 -1.95
CA ALA A 2 27.38 0.90 -1.81
C ALA A 2 26.30 -0.08 -2.28
N LEU A 3 25.18 -0.20 -1.56
CA LEU A 3 23.99 -0.93 -1.98
C LEU A 3 23.02 0.07 -2.64
N ALA A 4 23.46 0.71 -3.73
CA ALA A 4 22.70 1.79 -4.33
C ALA A 4 21.89 1.36 -5.56
N THR A 5 22.33 0.31 -6.23
CA THR A 5 21.73 -0.18 -7.47
C THR A 5 21.40 -1.66 -7.41
N TYR A 6 20.52 -2.10 -8.32
CA TYR A 6 20.19 -3.53 -8.49
C TYR A 6 21.44 -4.39 -8.76
N SER A 7 22.40 -3.89 -9.55
CA SER A 7 23.67 -4.57 -9.78
C SER A 7 24.52 -4.71 -8.52
N ASP A 8 24.58 -3.64 -7.71
CA ASP A 8 25.31 -3.68 -6.43
C ASP A 8 24.67 -4.68 -5.46
N LEU A 9 23.32 -4.73 -5.43
CA LEU A 9 22.57 -5.68 -4.62
C LEU A 9 22.88 -7.12 -5.02
N LYS A 10 22.80 -7.45 -6.33
CA LYS A 10 23.14 -8.78 -6.86
C LYS A 10 24.56 -9.19 -6.45
N THR A 11 25.52 -8.29 -6.63
CA THR A 11 26.93 -8.53 -6.26
C THR A 11 27.08 -8.74 -4.76
N SER A 12 26.40 -7.94 -3.94
CA SER A 12 26.47 -8.08 -2.50
C SER A 12 25.89 -9.42 -2.02
N ILE A 13 24.74 -9.84 -2.55
CA ILE A 13 24.12 -11.13 -2.20
C ILE A 13 25.10 -12.28 -2.56
N ALA A 14 25.66 -12.27 -3.77
CA ALA A 14 26.64 -13.27 -4.20
C ALA A 14 27.86 -13.35 -3.26
N ASN A 15 28.39 -12.20 -2.84
CA ASN A 15 29.51 -12.11 -1.93
C ASN A 15 29.17 -12.64 -0.51
N TRP A 16 27.98 -12.33 0.00
CA TRP A 16 27.51 -12.83 1.30
C TRP A 16 27.29 -14.34 1.31
N LEU A 17 26.84 -14.89 0.19
CA LEU A 17 26.69 -16.34 0.00
C LEU A 17 28.03 -17.04 -0.31
N ASN A 18 29.06 -16.28 -0.68
CA ASN A 18 30.32 -16.78 -1.22
C ASN A 18 30.10 -17.70 -2.43
N ARG A 19 29.17 -17.30 -3.32
CA ARG A 19 28.75 -18.06 -4.53
C ARG A 19 28.66 -17.09 -5.70
N SER A 20 29.39 -17.40 -6.76
CA SER A 20 29.39 -16.63 -8.01
C SER A 20 28.56 -17.27 -9.13
N ASP A 21 28.05 -18.47 -8.89
CA ASP A 21 27.30 -19.30 -9.85
C ASP A 21 25.77 -19.06 -9.80
N LEU A 22 25.27 -18.37 -8.77
CA LEU A 22 23.83 -18.16 -8.52
C LEU A 22 23.30 -16.83 -9.08
N THR A 23 23.85 -16.33 -10.17
CA THR A 23 23.48 -15.00 -10.70
C THR A 23 22.02 -14.92 -11.18
N THR A 24 21.52 -15.99 -11.77
CA THR A 24 20.14 -16.11 -12.26
C THR A 24 19.17 -16.24 -11.09
N GLU A 25 19.46 -17.11 -10.14
CA GLU A 25 18.64 -17.37 -8.94
C GLU A 25 18.55 -16.14 -8.05
N ILE A 26 19.66 -15.39 -7.90
CA ILE A 26 19.66 -14.13 -7.16
C ILE A 26 18.70 -13.13 -7.77
N ALA A 27 18.76 -12.96 -9.11
CA ALA A 27 17.96 -11.98 -9.83
C ALA A 27 16.48 -12.38 -9.93
N ASN A 28 16.20 -13.62 -10.31
CA ASN A 28 14.85 -14.07 -10.67
C ASN A 28 14.06 -14.64 -9.48
N ASP A 29 14.77 -15.19 -8.48
CA ASP A 29 14.09 -15.86 -7.38
C ASP A 29 14.24 -15.08 -6.07
N PHE A 30 15.46 -14.88 -5.53
CA PHE A 30 15.64 -14.38 -4.18
C PHE A 30 15.20 -12.92 -4.02
N ILE A 31 15.49 -12.07 -5.00
CA ILE A 31 15.06 -10.67 -4.98
C ILE A 31 13.56 -10.59 -5.22
N VAL A 32 13.02 -11.34 -6.19
CA VAL A 32 11.58 -11.35 -6.51
C VAL A 32 10.74 -11.85 -5.34
N LEU A 33 11.17 -12.94 -4.67
CA LEU A 33 10.50 -13.44 -3.46
C LEU A 33 10.52 -12.40 -2.32
N THR A 34 11.64 -11.70 -2.16
CA THR A 34 11.75 -10.61 -1.18
C THR A 34 10.81 -9.47 -1.50
N GLU A 35 10.68 -9.09 -2.78
CA GLU A 35 9.74 -8.06 -3.23
C GLU A 35 8.29 -8.47 -3.01
N ALA A 36 7.94 -9.71 -3.31
CA ALA A 36 6.60 -10.24 -3.06
C ALA A 36 6.28 -10.23 -1.55
N ASP A 37 7.24 -10.64 -0.71
CA ASP A 37 7.07 -10.71 0.73
C ASP A 37 6.85 -9.32 1.35
N PHE A 38 7.71 -8.35 1.11
CA PHE A 38 7.53 -7.02 1.70
C PHE A 38 6.32 -6.27 1.11
N ASN A 39 5.99 -6.41 -0.18
CA ASN A 39 4.78 -5.82 -0.77
C ASN A 39 3.49 -6.41 -0.14
N SER A 40 3.51 -7.67 0.27
CA SER A 40 2.38 -8.28 0.98
C SER A 40 2.19 -7.73 2.39
N LYS A 41 3.28 -7.44 3.10
CA LYS A 41 3.30 -7.04 4.51
C LYS A 41 3.17 -5.52 4.71
N LEU A 42 3.88 -4.74 3.90
CA LEU A 42 3.99 -3.29 4.12
C LEU A 42 2.76 -2.51 3.63
N ARG A 43 2.37 -1.50 4.40
CA ARG A 43 1.40 -0.45 4.03
C ARG A 43 1.90 0.90 4.55
N VAL A 44 2.92 1.43 3.89
CA VAL A 44 3.58 2.69 4.27
C VAL A 44 3.16 3.84 3.36
N ARG A 45 3.31 5.09 3.82
CA ARG A 45 2.92 6.29 3.05
C ARG A 45 3.56 6.36 1.67
N LYS A 46 4.79 5.88 1.54
CA LYS A 46 5.51 5.86 0.26
C LYS A 46 4.92 4.91 -0.78
N MET A 47 4.00 4.03 -0.38
CA MET A 47 3.21 3.19 -1.27
C MET A 47 1.92 3.88 -1.73
N ILE A 48 1.54 5.02 -1.12
CA ILE A 48 0.30 5.70 -1.49
C ILE A 48 0.51 6.47 -2.77
N THR A 49 -0.31 6.14 -3.76
CA THR A 49 -0.38 6.84 -5.04
C THR A 49 -1.81 7.25 -5.34
N SER A 50 -1.97 8.20 -6.24
CA SER A 50 -3.26 8.71 -6.69
C SER A 50 -3.37 8.56 -8.19
N THR A 51 -4.48 8.01 -8.65
CA THR A 51 -4.78 7.91 -10.08
C THR A 51 -6.20 8.36 -10.37
N SER A 52 -6.40 8.88 -11.58
CA SER A 52 -7.72 9.19 -12.10
C SER A 52 -8.26 7.98 -12.87
N ILE A 53 -9.49 7.60 -12.58
CA ILE A 53 -10.20 6.52 -13.25
C ILE A 53 -11.47 7.10 -13.86
N THR A 54 -11.72 6.80 -15.13
CA THR A 54 -13.03 7.10 -15.74
C THR A 54 -14.00 6.00 -15.33
N ILE A 55 -15.09 6.38 -14.70
CA ILE A 55 -16.14 5.46 -14.24
C ILE A 55 -17.35 5.67 -15.17
N ASP A 56 -17.42 4.90 -16.24
CA ASP A 56 -18.46 4.98 -17.25
C ASP A 56 -19.20 3.66 -17.47
N SER A 57 -18.72 2.61 -16.83
CA SER A 57 -19.31 1.29 -16.89
C SER A 57 -19.53 0.69 -15.49
N GLU A 58 -20.26 -0.41 -15.47
CA GLU A 58 -20.52 -1.17 -14.23
C GLU A 58 -19.24 -1.59 -13.53
N THR A 59 -18.21 -1.88 -14.31
CA THR A 59 -16.95 -2.44 -13.81
C THR A 59 -15.78 -1.72 -14.45
N GLU A 60 -14.76 -1.41 -13.64
CA GLU A 60 -13.51 -0.83 -14.08
C GLU A 60 -12.32 -1.64 -13.53
N SER A 61 -11.29 -1.80 -14.34
CA SER A 61 -10.12 -2.59 -13.94
C SER A 61 -9.32 -1.91 -12.84
N LEU A 62 -8.79 -2.73 -11.92
CA LEU A 62 -7.81 -2.28 -10.93
C LEU A 62 -6.49 -1.88 -11.59
N PRO A 63 -5.75 -0.89 -11.06
CA PRO A 63 -4.36 -0.66 -11.44
C PRO A 63 -3.51 -1.91 -11.27
N THR A 64 -2.54 -2.14 -12.15
CA THR A 64 -1.70 -3.36 -12.14
C THR A 64 -0.82 -3.51 -10.90
N ASP A 65 -0.52 -2.39 -10.26
CA ASP A 65 0.26 -2.29 -9.03
C ASP A 65 -0.61 -2.16 -7.77
N PHE A 66 -1.92 -2.33 -7.90
CA PHE A 66 -2.89 -2.18 -6.82
C PHE A 66 -2.67 -3.20 -5.70
N LEU A 67 -2.76 -2.72 -4.45
CA LEU A 67 -2.77 -3.55 -3.24
C LEU A 67 -4.03 -3.34 -2.42
N GLN A 68 -4.37 -2.07 -2.13
CA GLN A 68 -5.49 -1.75 -1.24
C GLN A 68 -5.97 -0.33 -1.47
N VAL A 69 -7.29 -0.13 -1.49
CA VAL A 69 -7.88 1.22 -1.51
C VAL A 69 -7.57 1.92 -0.19
N ARG A 70 -7.19 3.18 -0.27
CA ARG A 70 -7.16 4.11 0.85
C ARG A 70 -8.39 5.00 0.84
N ASP A 71 -8.59 5.74 -0.24
CA ASP A 71 -9.72 6.64 -0.44
C ASP A 71 -10.18 6.55 -1.91
N PHE A 72 -11.48 6.57 -2.15
CA PHE A 72 -12.02 6.62 -3.49
C PHE A 72 -13.17 7.63 -3.54
N PHE A 73 -13.10 8.59 -4.43
CA PHE A 73 -14.14 9.61 -4.57
C PHE A 73 -14.37 9.99 -6.03
N ILE A 74 -15.61 10.42 -6.34
CA ILE A 74 -16.01 11.00 -7.62
C ILE A 74 -16.03 12.52 -7.47
N THR A 75 -15.57 13.22 -8.51
CA THR A 75 -15.71 14.67 -8.62
C THR A 75 -16.80 15.00 -9.63
N SER A 76 -17.84 15.69 -9.17
CA SER A 76 -18.94 16.15 -10.02
C SER A 76 -19.34 17.58 -9.65
N GLY A 77 -19.41 18.47 -10.63
CA GLY A 77 -19.73 19.88 -10.40
C GLY A 77 -18.77 20.61 -9.44
N GLY A 78 -17.48 20.17 -9.39
CA GLY A 78 -16.49 20.71 -8.46
C GLY A 78 -16.56 20.16 -7.03
N THR A 79 -17.54 19.32 -6.72
CA THR A 79 -17.72 18.70 -5.40
C THR A 79 -17.20 17.26 -5.42
N LYS A 80 -16.51 16.86 -4.32
CA LYS A 80 -16.02 15.49 -4.13
C LYS A 80 -17.03 14.67 -3.34
N TYR A 81 -17.40 13.52 -3.89
CA TYR A 81 -18.32 12.56 -3.29
C TYR A 81 -17.55 11.28 -3.00
N ALA A 82 -17.39 10.93 -1.73
CA ALA A 82 -16.70 9.71 -1.33
C ALA A 82 -17.53 8.48 -1.68
N LEU A 83 -16.91 7.50 -2.35
CA LEU A 83 -17.49 6.20 -2.61
C LEU A 83 -17.35 5.32 -1.37
N LYS A 84 -18.43 4.64 -0.97
CA LYS A 84 -18.43 3.71 0.16
C LYS A 84 -18.10 2.31 -0.31
N TYR A 85 -17.16 1.64 0.38
CA TYR A 85 -16.98 0.20 0.16
C TYR A 85 -18.16 -0.57 0.75
N ILE A 86 -18.70 -1.49 -0.03
CA ILE A 86 -19.71 -2.46 0.40
C ILE A 86 -19.26 -3.86 0.00
N THR A 87 -19.74 -4.86 0.74
CA THR A 87 -19.39 -6.25 0.42
C THR A 87 -20.03 -6.70 -0.90
N PRO A 88 -19.45 -7.69 -1.62
CA PRO A 88 -20.06 -8.22 -2.84
C PRO A 88 -21.52 -8.66 -2.64
N ALA A 89 -21.86 -9.29 -1.51
CA ALA A 89 -23.23 -9.71 -1.20
C ALA A 89 -24.19 -8.52 -1.06
N GLN A 90 -23.75 -7.41 -0.44
CA GLN A 90 -24.53 -6.17 -0.35
C GLN A 90 -24.66 -5.52 -1.73
N MET A 91 -23.61 -5.55 -2.53
CA MET A 91 -23.65 -5.05 -3.92
C MET A 91 -24.71 -5.78 -4.73
N ASP A 92 -24.80 -7.10 -4.66
CA ASP A 92 -25.76 -7.90 -5.39
C ASP A 92 -27.20 -7.60 -4.93
N GLN A 93 -27.44 -7.35 -3.64
CA GLN A 93 -28.75 -6.95 -3.12
C GLN A 93 -29.20 -5.58 -3.64
N ILE A 94 -28.30 -4.58 -3.65
CA ILE A 94 -28.61 -3.22 -4.15
C ILE A 94 -28.90 -3.25 -5.66
N ARG A 95 -28.22 -4.12 -6.40
CA ARG A 95 -28.33 -4.25 -7.86
C ARG A 95 -29.55 -5.02 -8.32
N GLY A 96 -30.30 -5.65 -7.43
CA GLY A 96 -31.59 -6.27 -7.75
C GLY A 96 -32.62 -5.29 -8.37
N SER A 97 -32.38 -3.97 -8.27
CA SER A 97 -33.05 -2.92 -9.03
C SER A 97 -32.05 -2.30 -10.01
N SER A 98 -32.31 -2.37 -11.30
CA SER A 98 -31.47 -1.82 -12.39
C SER A 98 -31.45 -0.27 -12.39
N THR A 99 -31.08 0.35 -11.26
CA THR A 99 -30.99 1.80 -11.15
C THR A 99 -29.66 2.29 -11.72
N THR A 100 -29.74 3.25 -12.64
CA THR A 100 -28.59 3.98 -13.15
C THR A 100 -28.47 5.34 -12.46
N GLY A 101 -27.27 5.88 -12.35
CA GLY A 101 -27.02 7.19 -11.74
C GLY A 101 -25.58 7.35 -11.30
N MET A 102 -25.28 8.45 -10.61
CA MET A 102 -23.95 8.68 -10.07
C MET A 102 -23.62 7.61 -9.02
N PRO A 103 -22.51 6.86 -9.18
CA PRO A 103 -22.09 5.85 -8.21
C PRO A 103 -21.87 6.45 -6.81
N SER A 104 -22.33 5.75 -5.80
CA SER A 104 -22.15 6.10 -4.38
C SER A 104 -21.43 5.02 -3.59
N ALA A 105 -21.37 3.81 -4.13
CA ALA A 105 -20.73 2.67 -3.51
C ALA A 105 -19.91 1.88 -4.53
N TYR A 106 -18.91 1.17 -4.03
CA TYR A 106 -18.12 0.24 -4.83
C TYR A 106 -17.81 -1.03 -4.05
N THR A 107 -17.50 -2.08 -4.78
CA THR A 107 -16.87 -3.31 -4.26
C THR A 107 -15.73 -3.74 -5.16
N ILE A 108 -14.92 -4.68 -4.70
CA ILE A 108 -13.86 -5.30 -5.50
C ILE A 108 -14.24 -6.76 -5.71
N LEU A 109 -14.24 -7.18 -6.97
CA LEU A 109 -14.49 -8.55 -7.37
C LEU A 109 -13.46 -9.00 -8.41
N GLY A 110 -12.57 -9.90 -8.00
CA GLY A 110 -11.40 -10.26 -8.80
C GLY A 110 -10.49 -9.03 -9.00
N ASP A 111 -10.16 -8.74 -10.25
CA ASP A 111 -9.28 -7.64 -10.63
C ASP A 111 -10.07 -6.39 -11.07
N ASN A 112 -11.34 -6.27 -10.65
CA ASN A 112 -12.19 -5.16 -11.07
C ASN A 112 -12.90 -4.50 -9.87
N PHE A 113 -13.07 -3.19 -9.96
CA PHE A 113 -14.09 -2.47 -9.23
C PHE A 113 -15.46 -2.77 -9.82
N ARG A 114 -16.50 -2.84 -8.99
CA ARG A 114 -17.92 -2.79 -9.39
C ARG A 114 -18.58 -1.65 -8.65
N PHE A 115 -19.43 -0.90 -9.36
CA PHE A 115 -20.08 0.30 -8.85
C PHE A 115 -21.59 0.13 -8.70
N ALA A 116 -22.15 0.85 -7.73
CA ALA A 116 -23.59 0.99 -7.56
C ALA A 116 -23.96 2.44 -7.15
N PRO A 117 -25.00 3.02 -7.75
CA PRO A 117 -25.72 2.60 -8.97
C PRO A 117 -24.81 2.40 -10.19
N ILE A 118 -25.30 1.76 -11.24
CA ILE A 118 -24.59 1.69 -12.52
C ILE A 118 -24.43 3.12 -13.06
N PRO A 119 -23.23 3.55 -13.49
CA PRO A 119 -23.04 4.89 -14.04
C PRO A 119 -24.01 5.19 -15.18
N ASP A 120 -24.65 6.34 -15.15
CA ASP A 120 -25.51 6.86 -16.24
C ASP A 120 -24.75 7.78 -17.19
N SER A 121 -23.54 8.15 -16.83
CA SER A 121 -22.62 8.96 -17.61
C SER A 121 -21.17 8.69 -17.17
N ALA A 122 -20.19 9.23 -17.90
CA ALA A 122 -18.79 9.14 -17.52
C ALA A 122 -18.49 10.08 -16.35
N TYR A 123 -18.05 9.53 -15.24
CA TYR A 123 -17.62 10.26 -14.06
C TYR A 123 -16.11 10.17 -13.87
N THR A 124 -15.51 11.25 -13.39
CA THR A 124 -14.09 11.24 -13.01
C THR A 124 -13.94 10.78 -11.56
N GLY A 125 -13.44 9.58 -11.39
CA GLY A 125 -13.05 9.03 -10.10
C GLY A 125 -11.59 9.36 -9.77
N THR A 126 -11.30 9.65 -8.53
CA THR A 126 -9.92 9.74 -8.00
C THR A 126 -9.74 8.63 -6.98
N LEU A 127 -8.84 7.71 -7.29
CA LEU A 127 -8.48 6.59 -6.45
C LEU A 127 -7.13 6.88 -5.78
N ASN A 128 -7.11 6.94 -4.45
CA ASN A 128 -5.89 6.90 -3.66
C ASN A 128 -5.75 5.48 -3.11
N TYR A 129 -4.63 4.84 -3.41
CA TYR A 129 -4.43 3.44 -3.05
C TYR A 129 -2.97 3.15 -2.69
N TYR A 130 -2.78 2.04 -2.01
CA TYR A 130 -1.44 1.48 -1.80
C TYR A 130 -1.04 0.71 -3.05
N ALA A 131 0.06 1.15 -3.67
CA ALA A 131 0.67 0.51 -4.83
C ALA A 131 1.85 -0.37 -4.41
N LYS A 132 2.11 -1.44 -5.15
CA LYS A 132 3.35 -2.19 -5.02
C LYS A 132 4.53 -1.26 -5.32
N PHE A 133 5.62 -1.41 -4.59
CA PHE A 133 6.88 -0.79 -5.02
C PHE A 133 7.30 -1.37 -6.38
N ALA A 134 7.79 -0.50 -7.25
CA ALA A 134 8.29 -0.94 -8.54
C ALA A 134 9.40 -1.97 -8.35
N ALA A 135 9.26 -3.11 -9.03
CA ALA A 135 10.24 -4.19 -8.98
C ALA A 135 11.60 -3.73 -9.52
N LEU A 136 12.67 -4.25 -8.93
CA LEU A 136 14.03 -3.99 -9.42
C LEU A 136 14.28 -4.79 -10.71
N SER A 137 14.95 -4.16 -11.63
CA SER A 137 15.37 -4.77 -12.90
C SER A 137 16.59 -4.04 -13.45
N ASP A 138 17.15 -4.52 -14.55
CA ASP A 138 18.25 -3.84 -15.21
C ASP A 138 17.82 -2.47 -15.80
N THR A 139 16.53 -2.23 -16.03
CA THR A 139 15.97 -0.94 -16.45
C THR A 139 15.48 -0.10 -15.27
N ASN A 140 15.00 -0.72 -14.18
CA ASN A 140 14.63 -0.06 -12.95
C ASN A 140 15.63 -0.42 -11.85
N THR A 141 16.75 0.26 -11.84
CA THR A 141 17.93 -0.11 -11.04
C THR A 141 17.82 0.23 -9.57
N SER A 142 16.81 1.02 -9.15
CA SER A 142 16.61 1.41 -7.75
C SER A 142 15.15 1.74 -7.48
N ASN A 143 14.72 1.54 -6.24
CA ASN A 143 13.42 1.98 -5.74
C ASN A 143 13.57 2.53 -4.31
N TYR A 144 12.47 3.02 -3.73
CA TYR A 144 12.49 3.60 -2.38
C TYR A 144 13.08 2.65 -1.32
N ILE A 145 12.74 1.36 -1.37
CA ILE A 145 13.23 0.38 -0.39
C ILE A 145 14.74 0.20 -0.53
N LEU A 146 15.26 0.02 -1.74
CA LEU A 146 16.71 -0.13 -1.94
C LEU A 146 17.48 1.12 -1.55
N ALA A 147 16.96 2.30 -1.91
CA ALA A 147 17.63 3.57 -1.65
C ALA A 147 17.66 3.94 -0.15
N SER A 148 16.58 3.67 0.59
CA SER A 148 16.43 4.11 1.99
C SER A 148 16.59 3.00 3.01
N HIS A 149 16.30 1.75 2.64
CA HIS A 149 16.27 0.59 3.52
C HIS A 149 16.90 -0.66 2.87
N PRO A 150 18.16 -0.58 2.38
CA PRO A 150 18.79 -1.67 1.62
C PRO A 150 18.90 -2.99 2.40
N ALA A 151 18.86 -2.92 3.73
CA ALA A 151 18.88 -4.09 4.60
C ALA A 151 17.69 -5.03 4.37
N ILE A 152 16.52 -4.49 3.98
CA ILE A 152 15.32 -5.28 3.65
C ILE A 152 15.61 -6.18 2.46
N TYR A 153 16.16 -5.63 1.38
CA TYR A 153 16.53 -6.41 0.21
C TYR A 153 17.64 -7.43 0.50
N LEU A 154 18.71 -6.99 1.14
CA LEU A 154 19.85 -7.85 1.39
C LEU A 154 19.48 -9.05 2.27
N TYR A 155 18.91 -8.80 3.45
CA TYR A 155 18.60 -9.90 4.39
C TYR A 155 17.40 -10.73 3.95
N GLY A 156 16.41 -10.14 3.28
CA GLY A 156 15.31 -10.89 2.69
C GLY A 156 15.80 -11.85 1.61
N SER A 157 16.64 -11.39 0.69
CA SER A 157 17.22 -12.24 -0.35
C SER A 157 18.15 -13.33 0.21
N LEU A 158 18.95 -13.02 1.23
CA LEU A 158 19.76 -14.02 1.91
C LEU A 158 18.93 -15.08 2.63
N TYR A 159 17.82 -14.69 3.24
CA TYR A 159 16.87 -15.62 3.86
C TYR A 159 16.27 -16.59 2.83
N HIS A 160 15.81 -16.10 1.70
CA HIS A 160 15.28 -16.94 0.62
C HIS A 160 16.37 -17.82 -0.01
N ALA A 161 17.58 -17.28 -0.19
CA ALA A 161 18.71 -18.04 -0.67
C ALA A 161 19.10 -19.20 0.27
N ALA A 162 19.04 -18.99 1.59
CA ALA A 162 19.34 -20.04 2.56
C ALA A 162 18.38 -21.23 2.45
N ASN A 163 17.10 -20.94 2.21
CA ASN A 163 16.08 -21.98 1.99
C ASN A 163 16.33 -22.75 0.69
N PHE A 164 16.79 -22.07 -0.37
CA PHE A 164 17.12 -22.70 -1.65
C PHE A 164 18.36 -23.58 -1.57
N LEU A 165 19.41 -23.09 -0.91
CA LEU A 165 20.70 -23.81 -0.86
C LEU A 165 20.64 -25.09 -0.02
N GLY A 166 19.81 -25.13 1.00
CA GLY A 166 19.84 -26.21 2.00
C GLY A 166 21.17 -26.25 2.76
N GLY A 167 21.22 -26.89 3.89
CA GLY A 167 22.46 -27.09 4.64
C GLY A 167 23.12 -25.81 5.21
N VAL A 168 22.44 -24.66 5.15
CA VAL A 168 22.87 -23.44 5.82
C VAL A 168 22.68 -23.63 7.33
N ASP A 169 23.67 -23.19 8.12
CA ASP A 169 23.60 -23.22 9.58
C ASP A 169 22.28 -22.59 10.08
N PRO A 170 21.48 -23.33 10.87
CA PRO A 170 20.22 -22.84 11.41
C PRO A 170 20.36 -21.51 12.18
N GLN A 171 21.48 -21.27 12.86
CA GLN A 171 21.72 -20.02 13.56
C GLN A 171 21.85 -18.85 12.58
N ARG A 172 22.52 -19.08 11.45
CA ARG A 172 22.70 -18.07 10.40
C ARG A 172 21.37 -17.75 9.70
N LEU A 173 20.56 -18.76 9.45
CA LEU A 173 19.21 -18.59 8.91
C LEU A 173 18.33 -17.73 9.83
N GLN A 174 18.30 -18.05 11.13
CA GLN A 174 17.58 -17.27 12.14
C GLN A 174 18.10 -15.83 12.24
N GLN A 175 19.40 -15.63 12.15
CA GLN A 175 20.01 -14.30 12.16
C GLN A 175 19.53 -13.46 10.97
N TRP A 176 19.56 -14.00 9.74
CA TRP A 176 19.08 -13.29 8.55
C TRP A 176 17.60 -12.98 8.61
N GLN A 177 16.79 -13.94 9.06
CA GLN A 177 15.37 -13.74 9.29
C GLN A 177 15.09 -12.64 10.31
N GLY A 178 15.80 -12.67 11.44
CA GLY A 178 15.69 -11.64 12.48
C GLY A 178 16.09 -10.25 12.00
N MET A 179 17.18 -10.13 11.23
CA MET A 179 17.61 -8.87 10.64
C MET A 179 16.62 -8.34 9.61
N TYR A 180 16.03 -9.21 8.79
CA TYR A 180 14.99 -8.87 7.84
C TYR A 180 13.74 -8.34 8.54
N THR A 181 13.22 -9.06 9.53
CA THR A 181 12.04 -8.65 10.31
C THR A 181 12.29 -7.32 11.02
N THR A 182 13.44 -7.15 11.67
CA THR A 182 13.81 -5.89 12.34
C THR A 182 13.90 -4.73 11.36
N ALA A 183 14.38 -4.97 10.12
CA ALA A 183 14.44 -3.93 9.10
C ALA A 183 13.04 -3.50 8.63
N LEU A 184 12.10 -4.43 8.47
CA LEU A 184 10.70 -4.14 8.15
C LEU A 184 10.02 -3.35 9.28
N GLU A 185 10.15 -3.80 10.53
CA GLU A 185 9.58 -3.11 11.69
C GLU A 185 10.13 -1.69 11.87
N ARG A 186 11.42 -1.49 11.57
CA ARG A 186 12.04 -0.15 11.58
C ARG A 186 11.45 0.76 10.53
N LEU A 187 11.21 0.24 9.31
CA LEU A 187 10.55 1.00 8.25
C LEU A 187 9.14 1.42 8.66
N GLU A 188 8.33 0.50 9.19
CA GLU A 188 6.97 0.79 9.64
C GLU A 188 6.93 1.77 10.81
N ARG A 189 7.88 1.67 11.73
CA ARG A 189 7.99 2.61 12.85
C ARG A 189 8.34 4.01 12.36
N ASN A 190 9.34 4.14 11.49
CA ASN A 190 9.73 5.43 10.91
C ASN A 190 8.57 6.05 10.11
N ASP A 191 7.82 5.25 9.35
CA ASP A 191 6.65 5.74 8.61
C ASP A 191 5.55 6.25 9.55
N ARG A 192 5.30 5.57 10.68
CA ARG A 192 4.36 6.04 11.71
C ARG A 192 4.84 7.33 12.37
N GLU A 193 6.12 7.42 12.75
CA GLU A 193 6.70 8.63 13.33
C GLU A 193 6.56 9.81 12.37
N ASP A 194 6.84 9.60 11.09
CA ASP A 194 6.68 10.60 10.05
C ASP A 194 5.21 11.00 9.78
N GLN A 195 4.24 10.09 9.96
CA GLN A 195 2.82 10.39 9.79
C GLN A 195 2.32 11.40 10.82
N TYR A 196 2.79 11.27 12.04
CA TYR A 196 2.34 12.13 13.13
C TYR A 196 3.17 13.42 13.24
N GLY A 197 4.27 13.53 12.47
CA GLY A 197 5.20 14.65 12.58
C GLY A 197 5.77 14.75 14.00
N ASN A 198 6.52 15.81 14.29
CA ASN A 198 6.89 16.17 15.67
C ASN A 198 5.76 16.91 16.43
N ALA A 199 4.50 16.74 16.00
CA ALA A 199 3.40 17.24 16.79
C ALA A 199 3.41 16.49 18.14
N PRO A 200 3.47 17.18 19.28
CA PRO A 200 3.31 16.54 20.57
C PRO A 200 2.00 15.73 20.49
N LEU A 201 2.00 14.52 21.06
CA LEU A 201 0.83 13.66 21.14
C LEU A 201 -0.34 14.51 21.65
N GLN A 202 -1.05 15.15 20.75
CA GLN A 202 -2.35 15.70 21.07
C GLN A 202 -3.24 14.48 21.28
N GLN A 203 -3.70 14.28 22.51
CA GLN A 203 -4.83 13.42 22.77
C GLN A 203 -5.85 13.69 21.68
N ARG A 204 -6.28 12.64 21.00
CA ARG A 204 -7.33 12.75 19.99
C ARG A 204 -8.48 13.56 20.55
N GLY A 205 -8.57 14.80 20.11
CA GLY A 205 -9.66 15.69 20.51
C GLY A 205 -11.00 15.33 19.86
N ASP A 206 -11.02 14.29 18.99
CA ASP A 206 -12.22 13.83 18.30
C ASP A 206 -13.27 13.21 19.24
N VAL A 207 -12.88 12.72 20.40
CA VAL A 207 -13.82 12.23 21.44
C VAL A 207 -14.37 13.38 22.29
N THR A 208 -13.63 14.49 22.42
CA THR A 208 -14.05 15.68 23.17
C THR A 208 -14.76 16.72 22.30
N VAL A 209 -14.49 16.75 21.00
CA VAL A 209 -15.05 17.76 20.08
C VAL A 209 -16.54 17.54 19.81
N SER A 210 -17.05 16.30 19.81
CA SER A 210 -18.50 16.08 19.65
C SER A 210 -19.31 16.55 20.84
N GLY A 211 -18.72 16.56 22.05
CA GLY A 211 -19.35 17.15 23.26
C GLY A 211 -19.23 18.67 23.27
N ALA A 212 -18.07 19.22 22.88
CA ALA A 212 -17.81 20.65 22.92
C ALA A 212 -18.57 21.44 21.84
N PHE A 213 -18.79 20.88 20.66
CA PHE A 213 -19.60 21.54 19.62
C PHE A 213 -21.08 21.63 20.00
N ASN A 214 -21.64 20.66 20.74
CA ASN A 214 -22.99 20.74 21.25
C ASN A 214 -23.13 21.81 22.35
N ASP A 215 -22.09 22.05 23.13
CA ASP A 215 -22.10 23.10 24.16
C ASP A 215 -21.95 24.51 23.56
N ILE A 216 -21.10 24.65 22.52
CA ILE A 216 -20.92 25.95 21.83
C ILE A 216 -22.20 26.37 21.10
N SER A 217 -22.90 25.44 20.45
CA SER A 217 -24.19 25.75 19.81
C SER A 217 -25.28 26.15 20.83
N ARG A 218 -25.25 25.59 22.04
CA ARG A 218 -26.15 26.01 23.13
C ARG A 218 -25.84 27.39 23.66
N ILE A 219 -24.56 27.76 23.77
CA ILE A 219 -24.14 29.09 24.24
C ILE A 219 -24.52 30.17 23.21
N ILE A 220 -24.39 29.88 21.92
CA ILE A 220 -24.75 30.84 20.84
C ILE A 220 -26.27 31.04 20.78
N THR A 221 -27.09 30.02 21.04
CA THR A 221 -28.54 30.13 21.03
C THR A 221 -29.10 30.78 22.31
N SER A 222 -28.37 30.76 23.44
CA SER A 222 -28.81 31.40 24.68
C SER A 222 -28.53 32.92 24.76
N ASN A 223 -27.67 33.45 23.90
CA ASN A 223 -27.36 34.90 23.87
C ASN A 223 -28.17 35.69 22.84
N ASN A 224 -29.15 35.07 22.19
CA ASN A 224 -30.05 35.75 21.22
C ASN A 224 -31.52 35.82 21.69
N ASN A 225 -31.77 35.82 23.01
CA ASN A 225 -33.08 36.18 23.58
C ASN A 225 -32.94 37.37 24.51
#